data_5d88d6c6fe76bcb45a197d66eac25b77
#
_entry.id   5d88d6c6fe76bcb45a197d66eac25b77
#
_cell.length_a   1.000
_cell.length_b   1.000
_cell.length_c   1.000
_cell.angle_alpha   90.00
_cell.angle_beta   90.00
_cell.angle_gamma   90.00
#
_symmetry.space_group_name_H-M   'P 1'
#
loop_
_entity.id
_entity.type
_entity.pdbx_description
1 polymer ?
#
loop_
_entity_poly.entity_id
_entity_poly.type
_entity_poly.pdbx_seq_one_letter_code
_entity_poly.pdbx_strand_id
1 'polypeptide(L)' 'MEKEQFEIEARRMRPTLLRQALRYMEDADEAEDVVQDVLLKLWFLRNRLDHYRNIE' A
#
# COMPACT_ATOMS: atom_id res chain seq x y z
N MET A 1 9.23 10.10 -2.40
CA MET A 1 9.63 8.90 -1.63
C MET A 1 10.45 7.98 -2.52
N GLU A 2 11.60 7.57 -2.04
CA GLU A 2 12.47 6.68 -2.78
C GLU A 2 11.93 5.25 -2.75
N LYS A 3 12.31 4.46 -3.75
CA LYS A 3 11.86 3.08 -3.88
C LYS A 3 12.15 2.25 -2.63
N GLU A 4 13.37 2.35 -2.11
CA GLU A 4 13.75 1.59 -0.92
C GLU A 4 12.91 1.95 0.29
N GLN A 5 12.69 3.23 0.48
CA GLN A 5 11.88 3.70 1.59
C GLN A 5 10.43 3.23 1.45
N PHE A 6 9.91 3.26 0.23
CA PHE A 6 8.56 2.76 -0.04
C PHE A 6 8.45 1.27 0.26
N GLU A 7 9.45 0.49 -0.15
CA GLU A 7 9.45 -0.95 0.11
C GLU A 7 9.46 -1.26 1.60
N ILE A 8 10.22 -0.52 2.38
CA ILE A 8 10.26 -0.68 3.82
C ILE A 8 8.89 -0.40 4.43
N GLU A 9 8.28 0.70 4.04
CA GLU A 9 6.97 1.06 4.54
C GLU A 9 5.89 0.09 4.10
N ALA A 10 5.97 -0.40 2.87
CA ALA A 10 5.01 -1.39 2.36
C ALA A 10 5.09 -2.69 3.14
N ARG A 11 6.29 -3.16 3.44
CA ARG A 11 6.47 -4.37 4.24
C ARG A 11 5.93 -4.19 5.65
N ARG A 12 6.09 -3.00 6.17
CA ARG A 12 5.62 -2.66 7.50
C ARG A 12 4.10 -2.62 7.58
N MET A 13 3.47 -2.08 6.55
CA MET A 13 2.02 -1.94 6.51
C MET A 13 1.29 -3.21 6.08
N ARG A 14 1.97 -4.11 5.38
CA ARG A 14 1.34 -5.29 4.80
C ARG A 14 0.56 -6.14 5.81
N PRO A 15 1.13 -6.49 6.98
CA PRO A 15 0.38 -7.30 7.95
C PRO A 15 -0.89 -6.62 8.44
N THR A 16 -0.82 -5.32 8.67
CA THR A 16 -1.98 -4.55 9.13
C THR A 16 -3.07 -4.50 8.06
N LEU A 17 -2.66 -4.23 6.82
CA LEU A 17 -3.60 -4.19 5.69
C LEU A 17 -4.25 -5.55 5.46
N LEU A 18 -3.46 -6.61 5.57
CA LEU A 18 -3.98 -7.96 5.39
C LEU A 18 -5.00 -8.29 6.48
N ARG A 19 -4.70 -7.94 7.72
CA ARG A 19 -5.62 -8.17 8.83
C ARG A 19 -6.94 -7.45 8.61
N GLN A 20 -6.88 -6.21 8.15
CA GLN A 20 -8.08 -5.43 7.87
C GLN A 20 -8.87 -6.02 6.70
N ALA A 21 -8.19 -6.45 5.65
CA ALA A 21 -8.85 -7.05 4.50
C ALA A 21 -9.56 -8.35 4.90
N LEU A 22 -8.96 -9.14 5.78
CA LEU A 22 -9.55 -10.39 6.24
C LEU A 22 -10.82 -10.18 7.07
N ARG A 23 -11.05 -9.00 7.59
CA ARG A 23 -12.31 -8.68 8.30
C ARG A 23 -13.49 -8.63 7.34
N TYR A 24 -13.24 -8.28 6.09
CA TYR A 24 -14.29 -8.08 5.10
C TYR A 24 -14.34 -9.20 4.07
N MET A 25 -13.31 -10.02 3.99
CA MET A 25 -13.21 -11.10 3.01
C MET A 25 -12.96 -12.41 3.70
N GLU A 26 -13.70 -13.44 3.29
CA GLU A 26 -13.54 -14.77 3.87
C GLU A 26 -12.35 -15.50 3.28
N ASP A 27 -12.00 -15.18 2.03
CA ASP A 27 -10.91 -15.84 1.31
C ASP A 27 -9.60 -15.09 1.51
N ALA A 28 -8.60 -15.79 2.05
CA ALA A 28 -7.28 -15.21 2.29
C ALA A 28 -6.58 -14.81 0.98
N ASP A 29 -6.77 -15.56 -0.08
CA ASP A 29 -6.16 -15.25 -1.37
C ASP A 29 -6.72 -13.93 -1.93
N GLU A 30 -8.02 -13.73 -1.81
CA GLU A 30 -8.62 -12.45 -2.22
C GLU A 30 -8.14 -11.29 -1.37
N ALA A 31 -7.98 -11.51 -0.08
CA ALA A 31 -7.47 -10.48 0.82
C ALA A 31 -6.05 -10.08 0.43
N GLU A 32 -5.21 -11.04 0.09
CA GLU A 32 -3.86 -10.74 -0.36
C GLU A 32 -3.84 -9.96 -1.67
N ASP A 33 -4.73 -10.31 -2.60
CA ASP A 33 -4.84 -9.58 -3.86
C ASP A 33 -5.23 -8.12 -3.64
N VAL A 34 -6.16 -7.89 -2.71
CA VAL A 34 -6.57 -6.53 -2.37
C VAL A 34 -5.40 -5.74 -1.76
N VAL A 35 -4.66 -6.36 -0.86
CA VAL A 35 -3.49 -5.71 -0.25
C VAL A 35 -2.45 -5.36 -1.29
N GLN A 36 -2.16 -6.28 -2.20
CA GLN A 36 -1.23 -6.03 -3.30
C GLN A 36 -1.69 -4.87 -4.18
N ASP A 37 -2.97 -4.86 -4.51
CA ASP A 37 -3.54 -3.78 -5.33
C ASP A 37 -3.43 -2.43 -4.64
N VAL A 38 -3.71 -2.37 -3.36
CA VAL A 38 -3.59 -1.15 -2.58
C VAL A 38 -2.15 -0.66 -2.57
N LEU A 39 -1.20 -1.56 -2.35
CA LEU A 39 0.22 -1.19 -2.31
C LEU A 39 0.70 -0.71 -3.68
N LEU A 40 0.23 -1.32 -4.77
CA LEU A 40 0.56 -0.86 -6.11
C LEU A 40 0.01 0.54 -6.39
N LYS A 41 -1.22 0.79 -5.96
CA LYS A 41 -1.82 2.11 -6.11
C LYS A 41 -1.05 3.17 -5.34
N LEU A 42 -0.63 2.84 -4.14
CA LEU A 42 0.20 3.75 -3.34
C LEU A 42 1.53 4.02 -4.02
N TRP A 43 2.12 2.99 -4.64
CA TRP A 43 3.36 3.15 -5.38
C TRP A 43 3.19 4.12 -6.55
N PHE A 44 2.11 3.98 -7.33
CA PHE A 44 1.82 4.90 -8.42
C PHE A 44 1.55 6.32 -7.92
N LEU A 45 0.89 6.45 -6.79
CA LEU A 45 0.52 7.75 -6.25
C LEU A 45 1.69 8.46 -5.55
N ARG A 46 2.76 7.74 -5.22
CA ARG A 46 3.86 8.33 -4.47
C ARG A 46 4.45 9.56 -5.14
N ASN A 47 4.56 9.56 -6.46
CA ASN A 47 5.07 10.69 -7.21
C ASN A 47 4.11 11.87 -7.17
N ARG A 48 2.83 11.59 -7.19
CA ARG A 48 1.82 12.65 -7.08
C ARG A 48 1.83 13.29 -5.70
N LEU A 49 1.98 12.49 -4.67
CA LEU A 49 2.05 13.00 -3.31
C LEU A 49 3.27 13.90 -3.13
N ASP A 50 4.41 13.49 -3.67
CA ASP A 50 5.61 14.31 -3.63
C ASP A 50 5.44 15.61 -4.41
N HIS A 51 4.75 15.53 -5.54
CA HIS A 51 4.46 16.70 -6.36
C HIS A 51 3.58 17.71 -5.62
N TYR A 52 2.55 17.23 -4.95
CA TYR A 52 1.67 18.11 -4.18
C TYR A 52 2.41 18.78 -3.03
N ARG A 53 3.33 18.08 -2.40
CA ARG A 53 4.15 18.65 -1.35
C ARG A 53 5.02 19.78 -1.86
N ASN A 54 5.55 19.64 -3.05
CA ASN A 54 6.45 20.64 -3.62
C ASN A 54 5.73 21.90 -4.04
N ILE A 55 4.43 21.84 -4.27
CA ILE A 55 3.65 23.01 -4.66
C ILE A 55 3.42 23.95 -3.47
N GLU A 56 3.39 23.40 -2.29
CA GLU A 56 3.27 24.24 -1.09
C GLU A 56 4.59 24.92 -0.76
#